data_aec5091805d970a0a0e17f99e6a02474
#
_entry.id   aec5091805d970a0a0e17f99e6a02474
#
_cell.length_a   1.000
_cell.length_b   1.000
_cell.length_c   1.000
_cell.angle_alpha   90.00
_cell.angle_beta   90.00
_cell.angle_gamma   90.00
#
_symmetry.space_group_name_H-M   'P 1'
#
loop_
_entity.id
_entity.type
_entity.pdbx_description
1 polymer ?
#
loop_
_entity_poly.entity_id
_entity_poly.type
_entity_poly.pdbx_seq_one_letter_code
_entity_poly.pdbx_strand_id
1 'polypeptide(L)'
;MISPATAARGFLILAILAAVASGAPASAEDRAAARAAFTEARKLFASDLTASVAGLRRAIELDPDYYEAHQYHVLYAVVAATRTGTDEEKKAAGEKVTADLRVWYEGRAAVEPRRASYRYGLGKLFMYSDPDRSRRLFEEAVVIDPACGDAFDSLAIHAEIRGDLELSRKLFRRAVDADPESVTFWRHHVASQLGVGMDAALAAGLEMARRFPDDAASIIGYLASRARTEDEALRVHELLRERFRKASARSLTGLFAIQQRRDPARALAFAEEMRRDFPEVKDWVVLADYARAVAGLEPALREGRGAEALASLEKITLPRFGADRRFLDLAIARARAALGRGEEAYAGLLAAVAMRPTDETLAALDVHGRQVGKTAAVVAAELAADRARRARPAEGFTLTNLATGKPASLADYQGRVVLVNFWYPLCGPCRGEFPFLQSVLEKYRDRGFEILAINGHAPEEHMVLPLLKGWGLGFLPLRGTEEVVKAYKVRGYPMNILVGPDGESFYEPPPVSTLAAQRELELQIEALLPARG
;
A
#
# COMPACT_ATOMS: atom_id res chain seq x y z
N MET A 1 -54.74 29.33 -33.64
CA MET A 1 -54.30 29.97 -32.38
C MET A 1 -53.63 28.91 -31.52
N ILE A 2 -52.31 28.95 -31.42
CA ILE A 2 -51.53 28.03 -30.59
C ILE A 2 -51.68 28.49 -29.13
N SER A 3 -52.08 27.60 -28.25
CA SER A 3 -52.29 27.91 -26.82
C SER A 3 -51.00 28.46 -26.18
N PRO A 4 -51.06 29.47 -25.30
CA PRO A 4 -49.90 30.02 -24.60
C PRO A 4 -49.07 28.96 -23.84
N ALA A 5 -49.73 27.89 -23.38
CA ALA A 5 -49.06 26.77 -22.71
C ALA A 5 -48.19 25.90 -23.64
N THR A 6 -48.54 25.81 -24.93
CA THR A 6 -47.77 25.07 -25.95
C THR A 6 -46.56 25.88 -26.42
N ALA A 7 -46.69 27.20 -26.50
CA ALA A 7 -45.60 28.12 -26.80
C ALA A 7 -44.56 28.15 -25.65
N ALA A 8 -45.01 28.20 -24.39
CA ALA A 8 -44.11 28.19 -23.24
C ALA A 8 -43.33 26.85 -23.10
N ARG A 9 -43.98 25.71 -23.40
CA ARG A 9 -43.29 24.40 -23.46
C ARG A 9 -42.26 24.30 -24.58
N GLY A 10 -42.58 24.87 -25.76
CA GLY A 10 -41.66 24.93 -26.90
C GLY A 10 -40.44 25.82 -26.62
N PHE A 11 -40.62 26.96 -25.97
CA PHE A 11 -39.53 27.85 -25.55
C PHE A 11 -38.64 27.22 -24.45
N LEU A 12 -39.24 26.50 -23.50
CA LEU A 12 -38.51 25.80 -22.45
C LEU A 12 -37.65 24.67 -23.05
N ILE A 13 -38.19 23.90 -24.00
CA ILE A 13 -37.47 22.82 -24.70
C ILE A 13 -36.34 23.38 -25.57
N LEU A 14 -36.56 24.50 -26.28
CA LEU A 14 -35.53 25.18 -27.07
C LEU A 14 -34.44 25.79 -26.17
N ALA A 15 -34.82 26.36 -25.03
CA ALA A 15 -33.87 26.91 -24.06
C ALA A 15 -33.02 25.80 -23.42
N ILE A 16 -33.63 24.65 -23.10
CA ILE A 16 -32.92 23.46 -22.61
C ILE A 16 -31.97 22.90 -23.68
N LEU A 17 -32.43 22.78 -24.92
CA LEU A 17 -31.59 22.34 -26.05
C LEU A 17 -30.44 23.32 -26.37
N ALA A 18 -30.68 24.64 -26.26
CA ALA A 18 -29.65 25.65 -26.43
C ALA A 18 -28.63 25.67 -25.28
N ALA A 19 -29.06 25.45 -24.04
CA ALA A 19 -28.18 25.31 -22.86
C ALA A 19 -27.34 24.03 -22.95
N VAL A 20 -27.91 22.91 -23.40
CA VAL A 20 -27.22 21.66 -23.65
C VAL A 20 -26.15 21.80 -24.75
N ALA A 21 -26.43 22.53 -25.81
CA ALA A 21 -25.47 22.78 -26.90
C ALA A 21 -24.32 23.74 -26.52
N SER A 22 -24.50 24.57 -25.48
CA SER A 22 -23.54 25.60 -25.07
C SER A 22 -22.48 25.11 -24.07
N GLY A 23 -22.64 23.93 -23.47
CA GLY A 23 -21.76 23.46 -22.41
C GLY A 23 -21.80 24.37 -21.17
N ALA A 24 -22.92 25.04 -20.91
CA ALA A 24 -23.07 25.92 -19.77
C ALA A 24 -22.87 25.13 -18.44
N PRO A 25 -22.20 25.72 -17.44
CA PRO A 25 -22.03 25.07 -16.15
C PRO A 25 -23.40 24.88 -15.46
N ALA A 26 -23.50 23.79 -14.66
CA ALA A 26 -24.69 23.54 -13.85
C ALA A 26 -24.95 24.70 -12.86
N SER A 27 -26.22 24.92 -12.53
CA SER A 27 -26.59 25.93 -11.52
C SER A 27 -26.03 25.54 -10.14
N ALA A 28 -25.98 26.48 -9.20
CA ALA A 28 -25.55 26.17 -7.81
C ALA A 28 -26.49 25.14 -7.15
N GLU A 29 -27.79 25.21 -7.46
CA GLU A 29 -28.78 24.26 -6.98
C GLU A 29 -28.57 22.86 -7.57
N ASP A 30 -28.33 22.76 -8.89
CA ASP A 30 -28.06 21.49 -9.56
C ASP A 30 -26.75 20.86 -9.04
N ARG A 31 -25.68 21.65 -8.82
CA ARG A 31 -24.44 21.16 -8.22
C ARG A 31 -24.66 20.63 -6.80
N ALA A 32 -25.46 21.30 -5.97
CA ALA A 32 -25.80 20.83 -4.64
C ALA A 32 -26.60 19.52 -4.69
N ALA A 33 -27.58 19.42 -5.59
CA ALA A 33 -28.37 18.22 -5.81
C ALA A 33 -27.53 17.05 -6.33
N ALA A 34 -26.57 17.32 -7.24
CA ALA A 34 -25.63 16.33 -7.75
C ALA A 34 -24.75 15.75 -6.62
N ARG A 35 -24.20 16.59 -5.74
CA ARG A 35 -23.42 16.14 -4.57
C ARG A 35 -24.23 15.31 -3.62
N ALA A 36 -25.49 15.68 -3.37
CA ALA A 36 -26.40 14.89 -2.54
C ALA A 36 -26.68 13.52 -3.16
N ALA A 37 -26.99 13.46 -4.46
CA ALA A 37 -27.20 12.22 -5.20
C ALA A 37 -25.96 11.32 -5.18
N PHE A 38 -24.78 11.89 -5.39
CA PHE A 38 -23.51 11.19 -5.31
C PHE A 38 -23.26 10.59 -3.91
N THR A 39 -23.44 11.39 -2.86
CA THR A 39 -23.24 10.96 -1.47
C THR A 39 -24.16 9.80 -1.11
N GLU A 40 -25.41 9.87 -1.52
CA GLU A 40 -26.39 8.81 -1.28
C GLU A 40 -26.06 7.55 -2.08
N ALA A 41 -25.70 7.70 -3.34
CA ALA A 41 -25.27 6.58 -4.18
C ALA A 41 -24.07 5.84 -3.57
N ARG A 42 -23.09 6.54 -3.01
CA ARG A 42 -21.95 5.92 -2.34
C ARG A 42 -22.30 5.11 -1.10
N LYS A 43 -23.30 5.54 -0.33
CA LYS A 43 -23.82 4.78 0.83
C LYS A 43 -24.44 3.45 0.40
N LEU A 44 -25.11 3.45 -0.77
CA LEU A 44 -25.79 2.28 -1.31
C LEU A 44 -24.84 1.23 -1.90
N PHE A 45 -23.55 1.52 -2.08
CA PHE A 45 -22.58 0.62 -2.72
C PHE A 45 -22.56 -0.80 -2.12
N ALA A 46 -22.65 -0.93 -0.80
CA ALA A 46 -22.58 -2.22 -0.13
C ALA A 46 -23.92 -2.98 -0.15
N SER A 47 -25.07 -2.28 -0.13
CA SER A 47 -26.40 -2.83 0.04
C SER A 47 -27.19 -2.95 -1.27
N ASP A 48 -27.08 -1.97 -2.18
CA ASP A 48 -27.81 -1.93 -3.45
C ASP A 48 -26.96 -1.26 -4.55
N LEU A 49 -26.18 -2.06 -5.23
CA LEU A 49 -25.32 -1.60 -6.32
C LEU A 49 -26.09 -1.02 -7.51
N THR A 50 -27.28 -1.54 -7.80
CA THR A 50 -28.10 -1.06 -8.91
C THR A 50 -28.61 0.35 -8.65
N ALA A 51 -29.15 0.59 -7.46
CA ALA A 51 -29.55 1.93 -7.03
C ALA A 51 -28.34 2.88 -6.91
N SER A 52 -27.18 2.37 -6.47
CA SER A 52 -25.94 3.13 -6.41
C SER A 52 -25.52 3.65 -7.80
N VAL A 53 -25.48 2.78 -8.82
CA VAL A 53 -25.14 3.16 -10.20
C VAL A 53 -26.13 4.17 -10.78
N ALA A 54 -27.44 3.95 -10.53
CA ALA A 54 -28.48 4.90 -10.97
C ALA A 54 -28.33 6.27 -10.30
N GLY A 55 -27.99 6.31 -9.01
CA GLY A 55 -27.73 7.54 -8.28
C GLY A 55 -26.53 8.31 -8.80
N LEU A 56 -25.44 7.61 -9.17
CA LEU A 56 -24.25 8.22 -9.80
C LEU A 56 -24.58 8.82 -11.18
N ARG A 57 -25.35 8.09 -11.98
CA ARG A 57 -25.83 8.60 -13.27
C ARG A 57 -26.69 9.85 -13.08
N ARG A 58 -27.58 9.87 -12.06
CA ARG A 58 -28.38 11.06 -11.72
C ARG A 58 -27.49 12.23 -11.31
N ALA A 59 -26.42 11.99 -10.56
CA ALA A 59 -25.48 13.05 -10.19
C ALA A 59 -24.82 13.67 -11.45
N ILE A 60 -24.41 12.85 -12.43
CA ILE A 60 -23.85 13.31 -13.72
C ILE A 60 -24.90 14.08 -14.55
N GLU A 61 -26.16 13.68 -14.53
CA GLU A 61 -27.24 14.38 -15.25
C GLU A 61 -27.54 15.75 -14.66
N LEU A 62 -27.37 15.90 -13.34
CA LEU A 62 -27.55 17.18 -12.63
C LEU A 62 -26.35 18.10 -12.79
N ASP A 63 -25.14 17.56 -12.68
CA ASP A 63 -23.90 18.28 -12.90
C ASP A 63 -22.95 17.45 -13.77
N PRO A 64 -23.01 17.66 -15.09
CA PRO A 64 -22.15 16.92 -16.02
C PRO A 64 -20.65 17.14 -15.81
N ASP A 65 -20.23 18.20 -15.13
CA ASP A 65 -18.82 18.49 -14.82
C ASP A 65 -18.39 17.99 -13.43
N TYR A 66 -19.21 17.15 -12.79
CA TYR A 66 -18.85 16.46 -11.57
C TYR A 66 -17.98 15.21 -11.86
N TYR A 67 -16.69 15.43 -12.11
CA TYR A 67 -15.73 14.40 -12.55
C TYR A 67 -15.67 13.15 -11.65
N GLU A 68 -15.73 13.34 -10.34
CA GLU A 68 -15.73 12.21 -9.40
C GLU A 68 -16.95 11.28 -9.61
N ALA A 69 -18.11 11.83 -9.97
CA ALA A 69 -19.30 11.02 -10.27
C ALA A 69 -19.09 10.14 -11.52
N HIS A 70 -18.40 10.63 -12.55
CA HIS A 70 -18.04 9.84 -13.73
C HIS A 70 -17.12 8.67 -13.38
N GLN A 71 -16.10 8.91 -12.55
CA GLN A 71 -15.18 7.87 -12.10
C GLN A 71 -15.92 6.73 -11.37
N TYR A 72 -16.74 7.09 -10.39
CA TYR A 72 -17.50 6.09 -9.63
C TYR A 72 -18.61 5.43 -10.45
N HIS A 73 -19.23 6.15 -11.39
CA HIS A 73 -20.24 5.59 -12.29
C HIS A 73 -19.67 4.44 -13.12
N VAL A 74 -18.51 4.65 -13.77
CA VAL A 74 -17.81 3.60 -14.52
C VAL A 74 -17.42 2.44 -13.60
N LEU A 75 -16.77 2.74 -12.48
CA LEU A 75 -16.30 1.71 -11.54
C LEU A 75 -17.46 0.87 -10.99
N TYR A 76 -18.51 1.51 -10.48
CA TYR A 76 -19.61 0.79 -9.83
C TYR A 76 -20.47 0.03 -10.82
N ALA A 77 -20.65 0.53 -12.04
CA ALA A 77 -21.37 -0.20 -13.08
C ALA A 77 -20.65 -1.49 -13.46
N VAL A 78 -19.31 -1.47 -13.61
CA VAL A 78 -18.52 -2.67 -13.88
C VAL A 78 -18.58 -3.64 -12.68
N VAL A 79 -18.39 -3.16 -11.46
CA VAL A 79 -18.48 -3.98 -10.25
C VAL A 79 -19.86 -4.62 -10.11
N ALA A 80 -20.94 -3.87 -10.36
CA ALA A 80 -22.32 -4.38 -10.30
C ALA A 80 -22.54 -5.53 -11.30
N ALA A 81 -22.00 -5.40 -12.52
CA ALA A 81 -22.14 -6.40 -13.56
C ALA A 81 -21.31 -7.68 -13.30
N THR A 82 -20.16 -7.55 -12.62
CA THR A 82 -19.18 -8.62 -12.48
C THR A 82 -19.13 -9.23 -11.06
N ARG A 83 -20.01 -8.81 -10.14
CA ARG A 83 -19.98 -9.23 -8.73
C ARG A 83 -20.35 -10.71 -8.51
N THR A 84 -21.24 -11.25 -9.34
CA THR A 84 -21.80 -12.61 -9.18
C THR A 84 -21.74 -13.37 -10.50
N GLY A 85 -21.76 -14.69 -10.41
CA GLY A 85 -21.73 -15.58 -11.57
C GLY A 85 -20.40 -16.31 -11.75
N THR A 86 -20.34 -17.18 -12.74
CA THR A 86 -19.12 -17.85 -13.19
C THR A 86 -18.18 -16.86 -13.87
N ASP A 87 -16.92 -17.20 -14.08
CA ASP A 87 -15.95 -16.32 -14.73
C ASP A 87 -16.36 -15.95 -16.17
N GLU A 88 -16.99 -16.88 -16.89
CA GLU A 88 -17.53 -16.62 -18.23
C GLU A 88 -18.72 -15.64 -18.18
N GLU A 89 -19.62 -15.81 -17.22
CA GLU A 89 -20.76 -14.90 -17.01
C GLU A 89 -20.29 -13.51 -16.60
N LYS A 90 -19.33 -13.41 -15.68
CA LYS A 90 -18.72 -12.14 -15.26
C LYS A 90 -18.04 -11.44 -16.44
N LYS A 91 -17.29 -12.17 -17.26
CA LYS A 91 -16.65 -11.63 -18.45
C LYS A 91 -17.67 -11.09 -19.44
N ALA A 92 -18.68 -11.89 -19.80
CA ALA A 92 -19.74 -11.46 -20.72
C ALA A 92 -20.53 -10.25 -20.18
N ALA A 93 -20.85 -10.24 -18.88
CA ALA A 93 -21.53 -9.11 -18.24
C ALA A 93 -20.65 -7.84 -18.22
N GLY A 94 -19.35 -7.99 -17.96
CA GLY A 94 -18.37 -6.89 -18.03
C GLY A 94 -18.24 -6.30 -19.45
N GLU A 95 -18.15 -7.13 -20.47
CA GLU A 95 -18.13 -6.70 -21.87
C GLU A 95 -19.41 -5.95 -22.25
N LYS A 96 -20.57 -6.48 -21.84
CA LYS A 96 -21.87 -5.84 -22.10
C LYS A 96 -21.98 -4.49 -21.42
N VAL A 97 -21.70 -4.37 -20.13
CA VAL A 97 -21.80 -3.09 -19.40
C VAL A 97 -20.82 -2.05 -19.95
N THR A 98 -19.61 -2.49 -20.35
CA THR A 98 -18.63 -1.61 -20.99
C THR A 98 -19.15 -1.08 -22.33
N ALA A 99 -19.79 -1.93 -23.15
CA ALA A 99 -20.42 -1.51 -24.40
C ALA A 99 -21.57 -0.52 -24.17
N ASP A 100 -22.44 -0.78 -23.20
CA ASP A 100 -23.56 0.10 -22.84
C ASP A 100 -23.08 1.47 -22.35
N LEU A 101 -22.07 1.50 -21.46
CA LEU A 101 -21.44 2.73 -20.97
C LEU A 101 -20.78 3.52 -22.12
N ARG A 102 -20.07 2.83 -23.01
CA ARG A 102 -19.47 3.46 -24.19
C ARG A 102 -20.50 4.17 -25.02
N VAL A 103 -21.59 3.49 -25.41
CA VAL A 103 -22.68 4.09 -26.19
C VAL A 103 -23.25 5.32 -25.49
N TRP A 104 -23.45 5.23 -24.17
CA TRP A 104 -23.98 6.35 -23.40
C TRP A 104 -23.02 7.55 -23.38
N TYR A 105 -21.73 7.35 -23.08
CA TYR A 105 -20.74 8.43 -23.03
C TYR A 105 -20.46 9.02 -24.42
N GLU A 106 -20.34 8.19 -25.47
CA GLU A 106 -20.16 8.64 -26.85
C GLU A 106 -21.36 9.48 -27.31
N GLY A 107 -22.58 9.05 -27.00
CA GLY A 107 -23.81 9.80 -27.29
C GLY A 107 -23.82 11.16 -26.60
N ARG A 108 -23.45 11.24 -25.33
CA ARG A 108 -23.33 12.50 -24.61
C ARG A 108 -22.25 13.42 -25.18
N ALA A 109 -21.07 12.85 -25.46
CA ALA A 109 -19.97 13.60 -26.06
C ALA A 109 -20.27 14.13 -27.48
N ALA A 110 -21.13 13.46 -28.23
CA ALA A 110 -21.60 13.94 -29.54
C ALA A 110 -22.56 15.13 -29.42
N VAL A 111 -23.43 15.12 -28.41
CA VAL A 111 -24.38 16.23 -28.14
C VAL A 111 -23.67 17.44 -27.53
N GLU A 112 -22.71 17.23 -26.66
CA GLU A 112 -21.95 18.25 -25.93
C GLU A 112 -20.44 18.13 -26.21
N PRO A 113 -19.96 18.40 -27.45
CA PRO A 113 -18.58 18.12 -27.83
C PRO A 113 -17.52 18.96 -27.09
N ARG A 114 -17.95 20.10 -26.52
CA ARG A 114 -17.09 20.98 -25.70
C ARG A 114 -17.08 20.66 -24.20
N ARG A 115 -17.68 19.54 -23.78
CA ARG A 115 -17.71 19.13 -22.40
C ARG A 115 -16.64 18.06 -22.14
N ALA A 116 -15.61 18.43 -21.40
CA ALA A 116 -14.45 17.58 -21.12
C ALA A 116 -14.80 16.34 -20.32
N SER A 117 -15.77 16.43 -19.41
CA SER A 117 -16.15 15.36 -18.48
C SER A 117 -16.61 14.08 -19.17
N TYR A 118 -17.26 14.16 -20.34
CA TYR A 118 -17.62 12.96 -21.09
C TYR A 118 -16.42 12.28 -21.77
N ARG A 119 -15.39 13.05 -22.18
CA ARG A 119 -14.11 12.50 -22.64
C ARG A 119 -13.37 11.83 -21.48
N TYR A 120 -13.40 12.47 -20.30
CA TYR A 120 -12.86 11.89 -19.08
C TYR A 120 -13.55 10.58 -18.70
N GLY A 121 -14.88 10.52 -18.68
CA GLY A 121 -15.65 9.31 -18.42
C GLY A 121 -15.32 8.16 -19.37
N LEU A 122 -15.21 8.45 -20.68
CA LEU A 122 -14.72 7.49 -21.67
C LEU A 122 -13.28 7.06 -21.39
N GLY A 123 -12.40 7.98 -21.02
CA GLY A 123 -11.03 7.68 -20.61
C GLY A 123 -10.98 6.68 -19.46
N LYS A 124 -11.79 6.89 -18.42
CA LYS A 124 -11.91 5.96 -17.29
C LYS A 124 -12.45 4.59 -17.73
N LEU A 125 -13.39 4.54 -18.65
CA LEU A 125 -13.95 3.30 -19.18
C LEU A 125 -12.88 2.45 -19.90
N PHE A 126 -12.01 3.09 -20.67
CA PHE A 126 -10.95 2.41 -21.42
C PHE A 126 -9.67 2.20 -20.62
N MET A 127 -9.59 2.68 -19.39
CA MET A 127 -8.36 2.62 -18.58
C MET A 127 -7.81 1.21 -18.45
N TYR A 128 -8.69 0.21 -18.40
CA TYR A 128 -8.32 -1.20 -18.21
C TYR A 128 -8.36 -2.04 -19.49
N SER A 129 -8.96 -1.57 -20.58
CA SER A 129 -9.12 -2.35 -21.80
C SER A 129 -8.33 -1.81 -23.00
N ASP A 130 -8.11 -0.49 -23.07
CA ASP A 130 -7.35 0.19 -24.11
C ASP A 130 -6.64 1.43 -23.53
N PRO A 131 -5.47 1.23 -22.88
CA PRO A 131 -4.75 2.31 -22.19
C PRO A 131 -4.34 3.45 -23.12
N ASP A 132 -4.03 3.15 -24.39
CA ASP A 132 -3.66 4.20 -25.35
C ASP A 132 -4.86 5.05 -25.76
N ARG A 133 -6.02 4.43 -25.93
CA ARG A 133 -7.27 5.17 -26.15
C ARG A 133 -7.65 5.98 -24.91
N SER A 134 -7.55 5.40 -23.73
CA SER A 134 -7.77 6.06 -22.45
C SER A 134 -6.92 7.34 -22.34
N ARG A 135 -5.63 7.24 -22.60
CA ARG A 135 -4.69 8.36 -22.57
C ARG A 135 -5.10 9.47 -23.55
N ARG A 136 -5.38 9.12 -24.80
CA ARG A 136 -5.84 10.11 -25.81
C ARG A 136 -7.10 10.83 -25.37
N LEU A 137 -8.06 10.13 -24.77
CA LEU A 137 -9.30 10.72 -24.26
C LEU A 137 -9.05 11.71 -23.11
N PHE A 138 -8.10 11.40 -22.20
CA PHE A 138 -7.69 12.36 -21.16
C PHE A 138 -6.93 13.56 -21.77
N GLU A 139 -6.10 13.34 -22.79
CA GLU A 139 -5.45 14.45 -23.54
C GLU A 139 -6.48 15.34 -24.21
N GLU A 140 -7.52 14.77 -24.83
CA GLU A 140 -8.65 15.54 -25.38
C GLU A 140 -9.39 16.31 -24.28
N ALA A 141 -9.63 15.69 -23.11
CA ALA A 141 -10.31 16.34 -21.99
C ALA A 141 -9.55 17.58 -21.50
N VAL A 142 -8.23 17.52 -21.32
CA VAL A 142 -7.44 18.69 -20.88
C VAL A 142 -7.27 19.75 -21.96
N VAL A 143 -7.44 19.41 -23.24
CA VAL A 143 -7.49 20.40 -24.33
C VAL A 143 -8.82 21.14 -24.31
N ILE A 144 -9.93 20.43 -24.03
CA ILE A 144 -11.27 21.04 -23.94
C ILE A 144 -11.40 21.90 -22.69
N ASP A 145 -10.95 21.37 -21.55
CA ASP A 145 -10.95 22.03 -20.24
C ASP A 145 -9.57 21.94 -19.58
N PRO A 146 -8.74 22.99 -19.72
CA PRO A 146 -7.44 23.05 -19.06
C PRO A 146 -7.49 23.08 -17.51
N ALA A 147 -8.67 23.21 -16.91
CA ALA A 147 -8.91 23.11 -15.47
C ALA A 147 -9.37 21.71 -15.02
N CYS A 148 -9.42 20.73 -15.93
CA CYS A 148 -9.79 19.36 -15.59
C CYS A 148 -8.67 18.65 -14.80
N GLY A 149 -8.65 18.83 -13.47
CA GLY A 149 -7.67 18.21 -12.56
C GLY A 149 -7.68 16.70 -12.62
N ASP A 150 -8.86 16.08 -12.70
CA ASP A 150 -9.05 14.63 -12.77
C ASP A 150 -8.41 13.99 -14.02
N ALA A 151 -8.44 14.69 -15.16
CA ALA A 151 -7.79 14.20 -16.38
C ALA A 151 -6.26 14.34 -16.28
N PHE A 152 -5.73 15.41 -15.67
CA PHE A 152 -4.31 15.53 -15.39
C PHE A 152 -3.82 14.45 -14.43
N ASP A 153 -4.57 14.16 -13.36
CA ASP A 153 -4.26 13.09 -12.41
C ASP A 153 -4.23 11.71 -13.11
N SER A 154 -5.22 11.43 -13.96
CA SER A 154 -5.26 10.19 -14.74
C SER A 154 -4.11 10.07 -15.74
N LEU A 155 -3.74 11.15 -16.43
CA LEU A 155 -2.57 11.20 -17.32
C LEU A 155 -1.26 10.98 -16.53
N ALA A 156 -1.17 11.53 -15.31
CA ALA A 156 -0.02 11.33 -14.44
C ALA A 156 0.16 9.84 -14.07
N ILE A 157 -0.93 9.13 -13.76
CA ILE A 157 -0.93 7.69 -13.51
C ILE A 157 -0.48 6.93 -14.77
N HIS A 158 -0.98 7.27 -15.95
CA HIS A 158 -0.52 6.68 -17.21
C HIS A 158 0.98 6.88 -17.46
N ALA A 159 1.52 8.07 -17.16
CA ALA A 159 2.94 8.35 -17.26
C ALA A 159 3.75 7.52 -16.27
N GLU A 160 3.28 7.43 -15.02
CA GLU A 160 3.92 6.65 -13.95
C GLU A 160 4.01 5.15 -14.30
N ILE A 161 2.92 4.55 -14.81
CA ILE A 161 2.91 3.15 -15.24
C ILE A 161 3.94 2.90 -16.35
N ARG A 162 4.16 3.86 -17.25
CA ARG A 162 5.15 3.75 -18.32
C ARG A 162 6.58 4.11 -17.90
N GLY A 163 6.79 4.48 -16.64
CA GLY A 163 8.10 4.87 -16.10
C GLY A 163 8.52 6.31 -16.43
N ASP A 164 7.64 7.12 -17.05
CA ASP A 164 7.90 8.55 -17.26
C ASP A 164 7.57 9.32 -15.98
N LEU A 165 8.44 9.14 -14.97
CA LEU A 165 8.23 9.72 -13.65
C LEU A 165 8.36 11.25 -13.64
N GLU A 166 9.09 11.84 -14.59
CA GLU A 166 9.20 13.29 -14.69
C GLU A 166 7.88 13.90 -15.20
N LEU A 167 7.32 13.35 -16.28
CA LEU A 167 6.03 13.77 -16.80
C LEU A 167 4.94 13.54 -15.75
N SER A 168 4.93 12.40 -15.07
CA SER A 168 3.98 12.07 -14.00
C SER A 168 3.97 13.17 -12.92
N ARG A 169 5.14 13.58 -12.41
CA ARG A 169 5.24 14.65 -11.39
C ARG A 169 4.69 15.98 -11.89
N LYS A 170 5.00 16.36 -13.13
CA LYS A 170 4.47 17.59 -13.75
C LYS A 170 2.94 17.56 -13.85
N LEU A 171 2.38 16.44 -14.25
CA LEU A 171 0.94 16.25 -14.40
C LEU A 171 0.21 16.22 -13.05
N PHE A 172 0.76 15.56 -12.01
CA PHE A 172 0.19 15.64 -10.66
C PHE A 172 0.22 17.08 -10.11
N ARG A 173 1.26 17.85 -10.39
CA ARG A 173 1.25 19.28 -10.04
C ARG A 173 0.16 20.05 -10.78
N ARG A 174 -0.04 19.79 -12.09
CA ARG A 174 -1.11 20.40 -12.88
C ARG A 174 -2.49 20.04 -12.33
N ALA A 175 -2.69 18.80 -11.83
CA ALA A 175 -3.93 18.41 -11.17
C ALA A 175 -4.21 19.26 -9.92
N VAL A 176 -3.18 19.47 -9.08
CA VAL A 176 -3.28 20.35 -7.89
C VAL A 176 -3.54 21.80 -8.27
N ASP A 177 -2.88 22.31 -9.32
CA ASP A 177 -3.07 23.69 -9.77
C ASP A 177 -4.49 23.91 -10.32
N ALA A 178 -5.08 22.88 -10.96
CA ALA A 178 -6.44 22.91 -11.49
C ALA A 178 -7.51 22.84 -10.39
N ASP A 179 -7.31 22.01 -9.36
CA ASP A 179 -8.19 21.94 -8.18
C ASP A 179 -7.35 21.83 -6.89
N PRO A 180 -6.98 22.98 -6.30
CA PRO A 180 -6.22 23.01 -5.06
C PRO A 180 -6.98 22.49 -3.82
N GLU A 181 -8.30 22.30 -3.93
CA GLU A 181 -9.15 21.80 -2.84
C GLU A 181 -9.25 20.25 -2.84
N SER A 182 -8.67 19.57 -3.84
CA SER A 182 -8.65 18.11 -3.91
C SER A 182 -7.51 17.52 -3.05
N VAL A 183 -7.88 16.93 -1.92
CA VAL A 183 -6.94 16.16 -1.05
C VAL A 183 -6.26 15.03 -1.84
N THR A 184 -6.97 14.39 -2.76
CA THR A 184 -6.45 13.28 -3.59
C THR A 184 -5.30 13.75 -4.48
N PHE A 185 -5.45 14.87 -5.16
CA PHE A 185 -4.39 15.40 -6.04
C PHE A 185 -3.15 15.81 -5.24
N TRP A 186 -3.35 16.42 -4.06
CA TRP A 186 -2.23 16.71 -3.16
C TRP A 186 -1.50 15.45 -2.70
N ARG A 187 -2.22 14.40 -2.33
CA ARG A 187 -1.60 13.12 -1.91
C ARG A 187 -0.77 12.51 -3.03
N HIS A 188 -1.30 12.47 -4.26
CA HIS A 188 -0.56 11.97 -5.41
C HIS A 188 0.66 12.85 -5.73
N HIS A 189 0.49 14.18 -5.69
CA HIS A 189 1.60 15.10 -5.88
C HIS A 189 2.71 14.89 -4.85
N VAL A 190 2.39 14.88 -3.56
CA VAL A 190 3.36 14.64 -2.48
C VAL A 190 4.09 13.31 -2.65
N ALA A 191 3.34 12.22 -2.91
CA ALA A 191 3.93 10.90 -3.11
C ALA A 191 4.87 10.85 -4.33
N SER A 192 4.53 11.52 -5.41
CA SER A 192 5.34 11.58 -6.63
C SER A 192 6.69 12.26 -6.42
N GLN A 193 6.79 13.20 -5.44
CA GLN A 193 8.03 13.92 -5.12
C GLN A 193 9.09 13.02 -4.48
N LEU A 194 8.74 11.83 -3.97
CA LEU A 194 9.71 10.85 -3.49
C LEU A 194 10.72 10.42 -4.59
N GLY A 195 10.32 10.48 -5.85
CA GLY A 195 11.22 10.25 -6.99
C GLY A 195 12.32 11.30 -7.14
N VAL A 196 12.13 12.51 -6.58
CA VAL A 196 13.15 13.56 -6.48
C VAL A 196 13.96 13.39 -5.20
N GLY A 197 13.29 13.16 -4.07
CA GLY A 197 13.89 12.92 -2.77
C GLY A 197 12.95 13.29 -1.62
N MET A 198 13.36 12.92 -0.41
CA MET A 198 12.58 13.14 0.81
C MET A 198 12.28 14.63 1.06
N ASP A 199 13.27 15.50 0.83
CA ASP A 199 13.11 16.94 1.07
C ASP A 199 12.06 17.57 0.14
N ALA A 200 12.01 17.15 -1.13
CA ALA A 200 10.99 17.59 -2.09
C ALA A 200 9.59 17.09 -1.68
N ALA A 201 9.49 15.85 -1.25
CA ALA A 201 8.22 15.28 -0.77
C ALA A 201 7.72 15.97 0.50
N LEU A 202 8.61 16.26 1.45
CA LEU A 202 8.28 17.01 2.66
C LEU A 202 7.85 18.45 2.36
N ALA A 203 8.52 19.13 1.43
CA ALA A 203 8.14 20.48 1.01
C ALA A 203 6.71 20.50 0.43
N ALA A 204 6.38 19.55 -0.45
CA ALA A 204 5.03 19.40 -1.00
C ALA A 204 3.99 19.04 0.10
N GLY A 205 4.34 18.16 1.04
CA GLY A 205 3.49 17.83 2.19
C GLY A 205 3.21 19.03 3.10
N LEU A 206 4.20 19.88 3.33
CA LEU A 206 4.04 21.12 4.10
C LEU A 206 3.24 22.20 3.35
N GLU A 207 3.31 22.23 2.02
CA GLU A 207 2.44 23.06 1.19
C GLU A 207 0.98 22.60 1.31
N MET A 208 0.72 21.30 1.19
CA MET A 208 -0.60 20.68 1.42
C MET A 208 -1.16 21.02 2.82
N ALA A 209 -0.31 21.02 3.84
CA ALA A 209 -0.71 21.26 5.24
C ALA A 209 -1.31 22.64 5.49
N ARG A 210 -1.10 23.62 4.61
CA ARG A 210 -1.71 24.94 4.70
C ARG A 210 -3.23 24.91 4.53
N ARG A 211 -3.74 23.89 3.84
CA ARG A 211 -5.18 23.68 3.58
C ARG A 211 -5.72 22.47 4.34
N PHE A 212 -4.97 21.39 4.38
CA PHE A 212 -5.39 20.09 4.88
C PHE A 212 -4.40 19.56 5.93
N PRO A 213 -4.32 20.15 7.14
CA PRO A 213 -3.29 19.80 8.12
C PRO A 213 -3.38 18.33 8.58
N ASP A 214 -4.59 17.78 8.77
CA ASP A 214 -4.78 16.40 9.22
C ASP A 214 -4.44 15.38 8.11
N ASP A 215 -4.84 15.66 6.87
CA ASP A 215 -4.49 14.84 5.71
C ASP A 215 -3.00 14.91 5.40
N ALA A 216 -2.39 16.08 5.54
CA ALA A 216 -0.96 16.26 5.38
C ALA A 216 -0.18 15.47 6.44
N ALA A 217 -0.63 15.42 7.68
CA ALA A 217 -0.03 14.60 8.72
C ALA A 217 -0.02 13.10 8.32
N SER A 218 -1.12 12.62 7.72
CA SER A 218 -1.22 11.25 7.24
C SER A 218 -0.24 10.95 6.10
N ILE A 219 -0.16 11.81 5.08
CA ILE A 219 0.76 11.60 3.95
C ILE A 219 2.22 11.79 4.37
N ILE A 220 2.55 12.74 5.23
CA ILE A 220 3.89 12.91 5.79
C ILE A 220 4.27 11.68 6.62
N GLY A 221 3.33 11.11 7.40
CA GLY A 221 3.54 9.83 8.09
C GLY A 221 3.87 8.68 7.14
N TYR A 222 3.21 8.63 5.98
CA TYR A 222 3.55 7.68 4.92
C TYR A 222 4.98 7.90 4.38
N LEU A 223 5.46 9.15 4.27
CA LEU A 223 6.83 9.43 3.82
C LEU A 223 7.88 8.83 4.76
N ALA A 224 7.61 8.76 6.08
CA ALA A 224 8.51 8.11 7.03
C ALA A 224 8.75 6.63 6.68
N SER A 225 7.72 5.94 6.18
CA SER A 225 7.84 4.54 5.72
C SER A 225 8.63 4.41 4.40
N ARG A 226 8.94 5.50 3.72
CA ARG A 226 9.69 5.55 2.46
C ARG A 226 11.10 6.12 2.64
N ALA A 227 11.50 6.39 3.85
CA ALA A 227 12.84 6.86 4.17
C ALA A 227 13.90 5.83 3.75
N ARG A 228 14.99 6.32 3.17
CA ARG A 228 16.12 5.49 2.72
C ARG A 228 17.16 5.30 3.83
N THR A 229 17.10 6.14 4.85
CA THR A 229 17.96 6.06 6.03
C THR A 229 17.14 6.28 7.29
N GLU A 230 17.65 5.79 8.43
CA GLU A 230 17.01 6.01 9.72
C GLU A 230 16.99 7.49 10.10
N ASP A 231 17.98 8.28 9.67
CA ASP A 231 18.00 9.72 9.91
C ASP A 231 16.92 10.46 9.11
N GLU A 232 16.63 10.03 7.87
CA GLU A 232 15.48 10.55 7.14
C GLU A 232 14.17 10.23 7.86
N ALA A 233 13.98 8.98 8.29
CA ALA A 233 12.79 8.58 9.03
C ALA A 233 12.65 9.38 10.33
N LEU A 234 13.74 9.57 11.07
CA LEU A 234 13.79 10.36 12.30
C LEU A 234 13.35 11.81 12.05
N ARG A 235 13.93 12.48 11.03
CA ARG A 235 13.54 13.85 10.66
C ARG A 235 12.06 13.98 10.35
N VAL A 236 11.50 13.03 9.59
CA VAL A 236 10.07 13.02 9.26
C VAL A 236 9.22 12.88 10.52
N HIS A 237 9.57 11.95 11.40
CA HIS A 237 8.84 11.74 12.65
C HIS A 237 8.95 12.92 13.63
N GLU A 238 10.11 13.57 13.70
CA GLU A 238 10.27 14.77 14.52
C GLU A 238 9.43 15.93 13.97
N LEU A 239 9.37 16.11 12.65
CA LEU A 239 8.46 17.07 12.02
C LEU A 239 6.98 16.79 12.37
N LEU A 240 6.57 15.51 12.33
CA LEU A 240 5.22 15.10 12.73
C LEU A 240 4.95 15.42 14.21
N ARG A 241 5.89 15.13 15.09
CA ARG A 241 5.79 15.43 16.52
C ARG A 241 5.64 16.92 16.78
N GLU A 242 6.43 17.74 16.10
CA GLU A 242 6.45 19.19 16.31
C GLU A 242 5.21 19.91 15.76
N ARG A 243 4.78 19.54 14.55
CA ARG A 243 3.74 20.29 13.81
C ARG A 243 2.38 19.61 13.77
N PHE A 244 2.33 18.28 13.87
CA PHE A 244 1.12 17.50 13.65
C PHE A 244 0.85 16.49 14.77
N ARG A 245 1.33 16.76 15.96
CA ARG A 245 1.37 15.81 17.08
C ARG A 245 0.04 15.09 17.34
N LYS A 246 -1.06 15.83 17.37
CA LYS A 246 -2.40 15.27 17.61
C LYS A 246 -2.85 14.36 16.47
N ALA A 247 -2.77 14.84 15.23
CA ALA A 247 -3.16 14.09 14.04
C ALA A 247 -2.26 12.86 13.81
N SER A 248 -1.00 12.91 14.28
CA SER A 248 0.00 11.86 14.09
C SER A 248 0.17 10.94 15.30
N ALA A 249 -0.60 11.08 16.37
CA ALA A 249 -0.37 10.36 17.63
C ALA A 249 -0.15 8.85 17.46
N ARG A 250 -0.85 8.21 16.51
CA ARG A 250 -0.63 6.79 16.17
C ARG A 250 0.62 6.55 15.33
N SER A 251 0.92 7.43 14.37
CA SER A 251 2.09 7.29 13.47
C SER A 251 3.41 7.53 14.20
N LEU A 252 3.39 8.25 15.33
CA LEU A 252 4.57 8.53 16.16
C LEU A 252 5.13 7.29 16.88
N THR A 253 4.45 6.14 16.82
CA THR A 253 5.02 4.86 17.25
C THR A 253 6.28 4.50 16.45
N GLY A 254 6.42 4.97 15.21
CA GLY A 254 7.66 4.87 14.43
C GLY A 254 8.84 5.65 15.05
N LEU A 255 8.58 6.85 15.58
CA LEU A 255 9.59 7.63 16.33
C LEU A 255 10.05 6.86 17.57
N PHE A 256 9.11 6.31 18.33
CA PHE A 256 9.42 5.47 19.48
C PHE A 256 10.35 4.30 19.11
N ALA A 257 10.04 3.57 18.03
CA ALA A 257 10.87 2.44 17.58
C ALA A 257 12.30 2.86 17.20
N ILE A 258 12.49 4.03 16.59
CA ILE A 258 13.80 4.59 16.29
C ILE A 258 14.53 4.98 17.59
N GLN A 259 13.86 5.69 18.50
CA GLN A 259 14.45 6.09 19.78
C GLN A 259 14.82 4.89 20.63
N GLN A 260 14.03 3.82 20.62
CA GLN A 260 14.34 2.60 21.37
C GLN A 260 15.66 1.96 20.95
N ARG A 261 16.02 2.07 19.66
CA ARG A 261 17.31 1.60 19.15
C ARG A 261 18.47 2.51 19.54
N ARG A 262 18.25 3.82 19.53
CA ARG A 262 19.31 4.83 19.69
C ARG A 262 19.51 5.27 21.15
N ASP A 263 18.41 5.45 21.87
CA ASP A 263 18.37 5.96 23.23
C ASP A 263 17.13 5.42 23.97
N PRO A 264 17.21 4.24 24.61
CA PRO A 264 16.09 3.64 25.32
C PRO A 264 15.49 4.53 26.42
N ALA A 265 16.31 5.40 27.05
CA ALA A 265 15.82 6.32 28.08
C ALA A 265 14.93 7.42 27.48
N ARG A 266 15.33 7.95 26.31
CA ARG A 266 14.53 8.92 25.55
C ARG A 266 13.23 8.25 25.04
N ALA A 267 13.29 7.00 24.60
CA ALA A 267 12.11 6.24 24.18
C ALA A 267 11.11 6.06 25.33
N LEU A 268 11.58 5.73 26.54
CA LEU A 268 10.74 5.63 27.72
C LEU A 268 10.09 6.97 28.05
N ALA A 269 10.86 8.05 28.12
CA ALA A 269 10.34 9.39 28.40
C ALA A 269 9.28 9.81 27.38
N PHE A 270 9.52 9.52 26.10
CA PHE A 270 8.60 9.82 25.01
C PHE A 270 7.31 8.96 25.09
N ALA A 271 7.40 7.67 25.38
CA ALA A 271 6.23 6.83 25.52
C ALA A 271 5.34 7.25 26.70
N GLU A 272 5.96 7.66 27.84
CA GLU A 272 5.26 8.20 29.01
C GLU A 272 4.57 9.55 28.71
N GLU A 273 5.23 10.41 27.94
CA GLU A 273 4.66 11.66 27.46
C GLU A 273 3.42 11.39 26.61
N MET A 274 3.55 10.49 25.62
CA MET A 274 2.46 10.17 24.71
C MET A 274 1.29 9.45 25.39
N ARG A 275 1.57 8.57 26.35
CA ARG A 275 0.54 7.92 27.19
C ARG A 275 -0.29 8.92 27.97
N ARG A 276 0.37 9.94 28.55
CA ARG A 276 -0.28 11.00 29.32
C ARG A 276 -1.13 11.91 28.44
N ASP A 277 -0.60 12.27 27.26
CA ASP A 277 -1.19 13.29 26.40
C ASP A 277 -2.27 12.70 25.47
N PHE A 278 -2.21 11.39 25.17
CA PHE A 278 -3.14 10.65 24.28
C PHE A 278 -3.61 9.33 24.91
N PRO A 279 -4.32 9.37 26.05
CA PRO A 279 -4.74 8.17 26.77
C PRO A 279 -5.73 7.30 25.97
N GLU A 280 -6.40 7.86 24.97
CA GLU A 280 -7.29 7.15 24.05
C GLU A 280 -6.53 6.25 23.05
N VAL A 281 -5.24 6.49 22.81
CA VAL A 281 -4.40 5.66 21.95
C VAL A 281 -3.75 4.56 22.79
N LYS A 282 -4.43 3.42 22.89
CA LYS A 282 -4.05 2.30 23.78
C LYS A 282 -2.63 1.76 23.55
N ASP A 283 -2.11 1.89 22.33
CA ASP A 283 -0.75 1.45 22.01
C ASP A 283 0.30 2.15 22.88
N TRP A 284 0.09 3.41 23.26
CA TRP A 284 1.02 4.14 24.11
C TRP A 284 1.08 3.63 25.55
N VAL A 285 -0.01 3.04 26.06
CA VAL A 285 0.01 2.37 27.37
C VAL A 285 0.96 1.17 27.33
N VAL A 286 0.81 0.32 26.30
CA VAL A 286 1.64 -0.87 26.14
C VAL A 286 3.10 -0.51 25.86
N LEU A 287 3.36 0.49 25.01
CA LEU A 287 4.72 0.93 24.67
C LEU A 287 5.43 1.55 25.87
N ALA A 288 4.74 2.30 26.74
CA ALA A 288 5.31 2.85 27.95
C ALA A 288 5.65 1.75 28.97
N ASP A 289 4.75 0.77 29.16
CA ASP A 289 5.01 -0.37 30.05
C ASP A 289 6.15 -1.24 29.53
N TYR A 290 6.22 -1.46 28.23
CA TYR A 290 7.32 -2.15 27.56
C TYR A 290 8.65 -1.42 27.75
N ALA A 291 8.72 -0.14 27.44
CA ALA A 291 9.94 0.65 27.58
C ALA A 291 10.42 0.69 29.03
N ARG A 292 9.49 0.81 29.98
CA ARG A 292 9.78 0.80 31.43
C ARG A 292 10.35 -0.54 31.89
N ALA A 293 9.74 -1.65 31.45
CA ALA A 293 10.20 -2.98 31.81
C ALA A 293 11.60 -3.28 31.25
N VAL A 294 11.86 -2.90 29.99
CA VAL A 294 13.18 -3.05 29.36
C VAL A 294 14.23 -2.18 30.06
N ALA A 295 13.92 -0.89 30.28
CA ALA A 295 14.85 0.04 30.96
C ALA A 295 15.09 -0.34 32.43
N GLY A 296 14.09 -0.90 33.10
CA GLY A 296 14.14 -1.32 34.50
C GLY A 296 14.90 -2.63 34.74
N LEU A 297 15.26 -3.38 33.70
CA LEU A 297 15.89 -4.68 33.85
C LEU A 297 17.23 -4.61 34.57
N GLU A 298 18.17 -3.78 34.13
CA GLU A 298 19.51 -3.69 34.70
C GLU A 298 19.52 -3.21 36.17
N PRO A 299 18.73 -2.19 36.57
CA PRO A 299 18.53 -1.88 37.98
C PRO A 299 17.99 -3.05 38.78
N ALA A 300 16.96 -3.73 38.28
CA ALA A 300 16.34 -4.87 38.98
C ALA A 300 17.33 -6.05 39.17
N LEU A 301 18.17 -6.34 38.18
CA LEU A 301 19.21 -7.37 38.29
C LEU A 301 20.23 -7.02 39.37
N ARG A 302 20.69 -5.78 39.46
CA ARG A 302 21.63 -5.31 40.49
C ARG A 302 21.05 -5.36 41.90
N GLU A 303 19.73 -5.20 42.01
CA GLU A 303 19.00 -5.23 43.28
C GLU A 303 18.50 -6.63 43.67
N GLY A 304 18.85 -7.68 42.91
CA GLY A 304 18.38 -9.05 43.16
C GLY A 304 16.92 -9.32 42.80
N ARG A 305 16.25 -8.39 42.14
CA ARG A 305 14.84 -8.50 41.71
C ARG A 305 14.68 -9.03 40.28
N GLY A 306 15.66 -9.77 39.77
CA GLY A 306 15.68 -10.27 38.40
C GLY A 306 14.47 -11.14 38.04
N ALA A 307 13.97 -11.96 38.98
CA ALA A 307 12.80 -12.81 38.75
C ALA A 307 11.52 -12.00 38.55
N GLU A 308 11.32 -10.89 39.28
CA GLU A 308 10.19 -9.98 39.12
C GLU A 308 10.27 -9.26 37.79
N ALA A 309 11.45 -8.80 37.39
CA ALA A 309 11.68 -8.17 36.12
C ALA A 309 11.37 -9.10 34.94
N LEU A 310 11.84 -10.36 35.00
CA LEU A 310 11.54 -11.38 34.01
C LEU A 310 10.02 -11.62 33.89
N ALA A 311 9.34 -11.82 35.04
CA ALA A 311 7.89 -12.02 35.04
C ALA A 311 7.11 -10.83 34.46
N SER A 312 7.62 -9.62 34.60
CA SER A 312 7.04 -8.41 34.00
C SER A 312 7.25 -8.36 32.48
N LEU A 313 8.45 -8.69 32.00
CA LEU A 313 8.78 -8.74 30.57
C LEU A 313 7.95 -9.81 29.85
N GLU A 314 7.78 -11.01 30.44
CA GLU A 314 7.04 -12.12 29.83
C GLU A 314 5.53 -11.87 29.70
N LYS A 315 4.97 -10.92 30.45
CA LYS A 315 3.55 -10.51 30.36
C LYS A 315 3.27 -9.52 29.22
N ILE A 316 4.30 -8.91 28.65
CA ILE A 316 4.13 -7.86 27.64
C ILE A 316 3.64 -8.46 26.32
N THR A 317 2.50 -7.98 25.87
CA THR A 317 1.98 -8.25 24.52
C THR A 317 2.11 -6.97 23.70
N LEU A 318 3.04 -6.96 22.76
CA LEU A 318 3.34 -5.80 21.94
C LEU A 318 2.20 -5.52 20.92
N PRO A 319 1.94 -4.23 20.62
CA PRO A 319 1.02 -3.86 19.57
C PRO A 319 1.57 -4.31 18.20
N ARG A 320 0.66 -4.48 17.23
CA ARG A 320 1.01 -4.95 15.86
C ARG A 320 2.00 -4.01 15.15
N PHE A 321 1.96 -2.72 15.46
CA PHE A 321 2.77 -1.69 14.82
C PHE A 321 3.52 -0.86 15.88
N GLY A 322 4.70 -0.33 15.51
CA GLY A 322 5.44 0.63 16.30
C GLY A 322 6.27 0.04 17.44
N ALA A 323 6.22 -1.26 17.69
CA ALA A 323 7.07 -1.93 18.66
C ALA A 323 8.06 -2.85 17.97
N ASP A 324 9.29 -2.80 18.41
CA ASP A 324 10.36 -3.69 17.96
C ASP A 324 10.54 -4.81 18.99
N ARG A 325 10.05 -5.99 18.65
CA ARG A 325 10.06 -7.16 19.54
C ARG A 325 11.48 -7.62 19.93
N ARG A 326 12.49 -7.33 19.09
CA ARG A 326 13.88 -7.76 19.37
C ARG A 326 14.36 -7.34 20.75
N PHE A 327 14.03 -6.12 21.21
CA PHE A 327 14.46 -5.65 22.52
C PHE A 327 13.79 -6.36 23.67
N LEU A 328 12.55 -6.82 23.48
CA LEU A 328 11.87 -7.68 24.46
C LEU A 328 12.54 -9.04 24.52
N ASP A 329 12.81 -9.66 23.37
CA ASP A 329 13.45 -10.98 23.29
C ASP A 329 14.87 -10.94 23.88
N LEU A 330 15.64 -9.89 23.58
CA LEU A 330 16.97 -9.65 24.18
C LEU A 330 16.90 -9.44 25.70
N ALA A 331 15.94 -8.65 26.19
CA ALA A 331 15.77 -8.39 27.62
C ALA A 331 15.37 -9.66 28.38
N ILE A 332 14.45 -10.47 27.84
CA ILE A 332 14.05 -11.76 28.40
C ILE A 332 15.24 -12.71 28.45
N ALA A 333 16.01 -12.82 27.35
CA ALA A 333 17.19 -13.70 27.34
C ALA A 333 18.23 -13.27 28.36
N ARG A 334 18.50 -11.97 28.48
CA ARG A 334 19.42 -11.44 29.50
C ARG A 334 18.96 -11.70 30.93
N ALA A 335 17.66 -11.48 31.21
CA ALA A 335 17.09 -11.77 32.52
C ALA A 335 17.21 -13.25 32.88
N ARG A 336 16.89 -14.16 31.95
CA ARG A 336 17.02 -15.61 32.14
C ARG A 336 18.48 -16.03 32.42
N ALA A 337 19.43 -15.51 31.62
CA ALA A 337 20.85 -15.79 31.79
C ALA A 337 21.36 -15.33 33.17
N ALA A 338 20.99 -14.10 33.60
CA ALA A 338 21.37 -13.57 34.91
C ALA A 338 20.79 -14.38 36.09
N LEU A 339 19.69 -15.09 35.89
CA LEU A 339 19.08 -16.02 36.87
C LEU A 339 19.63 -17.45 36.78
N GLY A 340 20.72 -17.69 36.04
CA GLY A 340 21.29 -19.02 35.85
C GLY A 340 20.52 -19.93 34.87
N ARG A 341 19.52 -19.40 34.16
CA ARG A 341 18.66 -20.10 33.19
C ARG A 341 19.22 -19.98 31.78
N GLY A 342 20.51 -20.25 31.58
CA GLY A 342 21.21 -20.02 30.31
C GLY A 342 20.64 -20.80 29.14
N GLU A 343 20.27 -22.09 29.33
CA GLU A 343 19.64 -22.89 28.26
C GLU A 343 18.28 -22.30 27.81
N GLU A 344 17.48 -21.76 28.73
CA GLU A 344 16.21 -21.13 28.39
C GLU A 344 16.41 -19.78 27.68
N ALA A 345 17.46 -19.04 28.03
CA ALA A 345 17.84 -17.82 27.33
C ALA A 345 18.21 -18.13 25.87
N TYR A 346 19.05 -19.13 25.67
CA TYR A 346 19.46 -19.61 24.36
C TYR A 346 18.26 -20.12 23.53
N ALA A 347 17.43 -20.99 24.09
CA ALA A 347 16.26 -21.54 23.39
C ALA A 347 15.26 -20.46 22.98
N GLY A 348 15.03 -19.44 23.83
CA GLY A 348 14.19 -18.30 23.52
C GLY A 348 14.71 -17.46 22.34
N LEU A 349 16.02 -17.18 22.33
CA LEU A 349 16.66 -16.48 21.22
C LEU A 349 16.67 -17.31 19.93
N LEU A 350 16.92 -18.62 20.02
CA LEU A 350 16.85 -19.51 18.86
C LEU A 350 15.48 -19.45 18.19
N ALA A 351 14.41 -19.53 18.98
CA ALA A 351 13.05 -19.44 18.49
C ALA A 351 12.74 -18.05 17.86
N ALA A 352 13.20 -16.97 18.50
CA ALA A 352 13.01 -15.60 17.99
C ALA A 352 13.73 -15.40 16.64
N VAL A 353 15.01 -15.80 16.54
CA VAL A 353 15.83 -15.71 15.33
C VAL A 353 15.27 -16.59 14.20
N ALA A 354 14.78 -17.79 14.53
CA ALA A 354 14.19 -18.67 13.53
C ALA A 354 12.98 -18.04 12.83
N MET A 355 12.21 -17.23 13.54
CA MET A 355 11.02 -16.56 12.99
C MET A 355 11.33 -15.18 12.39
N ARG A 356 12.13 -14.37 13.09
CA ARG A 356 12.38 -12.97 12.76
C ARG A 356 13.83 -12.61 13.08
N PRO A 357 14.76 -12.95 12.19
CA PRO A 357 16.17 -12.66 12.40
C PRO A 357 16.44 -11.15 12.36
N THR A 358 17.25 -10.68 13.30
CA THR A 358 17.86 -9.35 13.26
C THR A 358 19.35 -9.49 13.57
N ASP A 359 20.16 -8.51 13.18
CA ASP A 359 21.60 -8.56 13.43
C ASP A 359 21.90 -8.68 14.93
N GLU A 360 21.12 -7.99 15.79
CA GLU A 360 21.30 -8.00 17.23
C GLU A 360 20.88 -9.34 17.88
N THR A 361 19.76 -9.92 17.43
CA THR A 361 19.31 -11.22 17.98
C THR A 361 20.19 -12.37 17.52
N LEU A 362 20.72 -12.31 16.30
CA LEU A 362 21.73 -13.24 15.79
C LEU A 362 23.02 -13.17 16.62
N ALA A 363 23.53 -11.97 16.88
CA ALA A 363 24.71 -11.77 17.71
C ALA A 363 24.49 -12.26 19.15
N ALA A 364 23.32 -11.98 19.73
CA ALA A 364 22.97 -12.47 21.06
C ALA A 364 22.85 -14.00 21.11
N LEU A 365 22.25 -14.61 20.08
CA LEU A 365 22.13 -16.08 19.99
C LEU A 365 23.52 -16.74 19.99
N ASP A 366 24.49 -16.18 19.25
CA ASP A 366 25.86 -16.67 19.23
C ASP A 366 26.55 -16.52 20.60
N VAL A 367 26.37 -15.38 21.30
CA VAL A 367 26.91 -15.16 22.64
C VAL A 367 26.33 -16.16 23.66
N HIS A 368 25.00 -16.29 23.70
CA HIS A 368 24.33 -17.20 24.62
C HIS A 368 24.61 -18.68 24.29
N GLY A 369 24.76 -19.01 22.99
CA GLY A 369 25.19 -20.34 22.56
C GLY A 369 26.55 -20.73 23.14
N ARG A 370 27.55 -19.84 23.05
CA ARG A 370 28.87 -20.07 23.67
C ARG A 370 28.79 -20.21 25.19
N GLN A 371 27.94 -19.44 25.86
CA GLN A 371 27.76 -19.52 27.32
C GLN A 371 27.21 -20.89 27.77
N VAL A 372 26.43 -21.55 26.92
CA VAL A 372 25.91 -22.91 27.17
C VAL A 372 26.73 -24.00 26.45
N GLY A 373 27.97 -23.70 26.06
CA GLY A 373 28.92 -24.67 25.52
C GLY A 373 28.68 -25.08 24.05
N LYS A 374 27.87 -24.32 23.29
CA LYS A 374 27.59 -24.62 21.88
C LYS A 374 28.60 -23.93 20.95
N THR A 375 29.04 -24.64 19.93
CA THR A 375 29.85 -24.08 18.85
C THR A 375 28.95 -23.37 17.82
N ALA A 376 29.53 -22.48 17.02
CA ALA A 376 28.79 -21.79 15.92
C ALA A 376 28.13 -22.80 14.96
N ALA A 377 28.79 -23.92 14.68
CA ALA A 377 28.23 -24.97 13.81
C ALA A 377 26.99 -25.63 14.44
N VAL A 378 27.02 -25.88 15.75
CA VAL A 378 25.84 -26.42 16.48
C VAL A 378 24.70 -25.40 16.47
N VAL A 379 24.98 -24.13 16.74
CA VAL A 379 23.96 -23.05 16.71
C VAL A 379 23.33 -22.98 15.32
N ALA A 380 24.12 -23.01 14.26
CA ALA A 380 23.62 -22.95 12.87
C ALA A 380 22.74 -24.18 12.55
N ALA A 381 23.16 -25.39 12.97
CA ALA A 381 22.39 -26.61 12.76
C ALA A 381 21.05 -26.61 13.53
N GLU A 382 21.06 -26.19 14.79
CA GLU A 382 19.83 -26.08 15.59
C GLU A 382 18.87 -25.02 15.05
N LEU A 383 19.39 -23.89 14.54
CA LEU A 383 18.60 -22.84 13.91
C LEU A 383 17.95 -23.33 12.61
N ALA A 384 18.71 -24.06 11.78
CA ALA A 384 18.16 -24.69 10.57
C ALA A 384 17.07 -25.72 10.91
N ALA A 385 17.31 -26.55 11.93
CA ALA A 385 16.33 -27.54 12.40
C ALA A 385 15.06 -26.87 12.98
N ASP A 386 15.18 -25.76 13.70
CA ASP A 386 14.01 -25.03 14.22
C ASP A 386 13.19 -24.41 13.09
N ARG A 387 13.83 -23.84 12.07
CA ARG A 387 13.16 -23.36 10.86
C ARG A 387 12.42 -24.49 10.14
N ALA A 388 13.08 -25.61 9.90
CA ALA A 388 12.48 -26.77 9.23
C ALA A 388 11.24 -27.31 9.99
N ARG A 389 11.25 -27.32 11.32
CA ARG A 389 10.05 -27.71 12.12
C ARG A 389 8.87 -26.73 11.92
N ARG A 390 9.12 -25.48 11.60
CA ARG A 390 8.09 -24.43 11.40
C ARG A 390 7.64 -24.33 9.97
N ALA A 391 8.45 -24.77 9.03
CA ALA A 391 8.17 -24.75 7.62
C ALA A 391 6.87 -25.48 7.27
N ARG A 392 6.21 -25.06 6.21
CA ARG A 392 5.02 -25.69 5.67
C ARG A 392 5.21 -25.81 4.16
N PRO A 393 4.73 -26.89 3.54
CA PRO A 393 4.70 -26.98 2.08
C PRO A 393 4.05 -25.72 1.51
N ALA A 394 4.72 -25.06 0.56
CA ALA A 394 4.12 -23.94 -0.14
C ALA A 394 3.01 -24.46 -1.04
N GLU A 395 1.93 -23.69 -1.16
CA GLU A 395 0.85 -24.04 -2.07
C GLU A 395 1.36 -24.03 -3.52
N GLY A 396 1.30 -25.19 -4.19
CA GLY A 396 1.72 -25.33 -5.58
C GLY A 396 0.81 -24.56 -6.52
N PHE A 397 1.39 -23.98 -7.57
CA PHE A 397 0.61 -23.37 -8.65
C PHE A 397 1.30 -23.54 -10.00
N THR A 398 0.51 -23.46 -11.06
CA THR A 398 0.97 -23.27 -12.44
C THR A 398 0.18 -22.13 -13.04
N LEU A 399 0.86 -21.02 -13.33
CA LEU A 399 0.26 -19.76 -13.77
C LEU A 399 0.85 -19.35 -15.13
N THR A 400 0.14 -18.53 -15.88
CA THR A 400 0.66 -17.98 -17.13
C THR A 400 1.69 -16.89 -16.82
N ASN A 401 2.91 -17.05 -17.35
CA ASN A 401 3.89 -15.98 -17.41
C ASN A 401 3.44 -14.93 -18.44
N LEU A 402 3.15 -13.73 -17.97
CA LEU A 402 2.60 -12.66 -18.81
C LEU A 402 3.58 -12.16 -19.88
N ALA A 403 4.90 -12.29 -19.64
CA ALA A 403 5.93 -11.85 -20.60
C ALA A 403 6.08 -12.84 -21.78
N THR A 404 5.84 -14.13 -21.55
CA THR A 404 6.09 -15.18 -22.56
C THR A 404 4.82 -15.88 -23.06
N GLY A 405 3.70 -15.73 -22.34
CA GLY A 405 2.47 -16.46 -22.57
C GLY A 405 2.54 -17.96 -22.19
N LYS A 406 3.68 -18.44 -21.68
CA LYS A 406 3.88 -19.85 -21.33
C LYS A 406 3.51 -20.10 -19.86
N PRO A 407 3.15 -21.36 -19.51
CA PRO A 407 2.98 -21.73 -18.11
C PRO A 407 4.31 -21.63 -17.35
N ALA A 408 4.25 -21.23 -16.09
CA ALA A 408 5.33 -21.28 -15.13
C ALA A 408 4.75 -21.76 -13.79
N SER A 409 5.42 -22.73 -13.18
CA SER A 409 4.99 -23.32 -11.91
C SER A 409 5.99 -23.00 -10.79
N LEU A 410 5.54 -23.03 -9.54
CA LEU A 410 6.45 -22.90 -8.40
C LEU A 410 7.50 -24.03 -8.41
N ALA A 411 7.14 -25.23 -8.88
CA ALA A 411 8.03 -26.38 -8.99
C ALA A 411 9.22 -26.16 -9.95
N ASP A 412 9.08 -25.27 -10.95
CA ASP A 412 10.17 -24.93 -11.89
C ASP A 412 11.34 -24.22 -11.18
N TYR A 413 11.12 -23.76 -9.97
CA TYR A 413 12.13 -23.03 -9.14
C TYR A 413 12.65 -23.87 -7.97
N GLN A 414 12.42 -25.19 -7.98
CA GLN A 414 13.00 -26.09 -6.98
C GLN A 414 14.53 -25.97 -6.97
N GLY A 415 15.12 -25.94 -5.78
CA GLY A 415 16.54 -25.65 -5.56
C GLY A 415 16.89 -24.16 -5.47
N ARG A 416 15.90 -23.27 -5.61
CA ARG A 416 16.06 -21.82 -5.47
C ARG A 416 15.26 -21.28 -4.30
N VAL A 417 15.69 -20.15 -3.77
CA VAL A 417 14.89 -19.34 -2.83
C VAL A 417 13.97 -18.42 -3.63
N VAL A 418 12.68 -18.47 -3.36
CA VAL A 418 11.67 -17.75 -4.14
C VAL A 418 10.89 -16.80 -3.24
N LEU A 419 10.78 -15.54 -3.62
CA LEU A 419 9.80 -14.61 -3.07
C LEU A 419 8.54 -14.63 -3.94
N VAL A 420 7.46 -15.23 -3.42
CA VAL A 420 6.13 -15.12 -4.03
C VAL A 420 5.52 -13.81 -3.55
N ASN A 421 5.39 -12.84 -4.46
CA ASN A 421 4.87 -11.50 -4.18
C ASN A 421 3.51 -11.32 -4.84
N PHE A 422 2.47 -11.15 -4.04
CA PHE A 422 1.12 -10.81 -4.51
C PHE A 422 0.96 -9.30 -4.55
N TRP A 423 0.60 -8.77 -5.72
CA TRP A 423 0.50 -7.34 -5.98
C TRP A 423 -0.51 -7.01 -7.08
N TYR A 424 -0.68 -5.75 -7.40
CA TYR A 424 -1.36 -5.27 -8.61
C TYR A 424 -0.84 -3.87 -9.01
N PRO A 425 -0.93 -3.48 -10.29
CA PRO A 425 -0.31 -2.26 -10.83
C PRO A 425 -0.66 -0.95 -10.13
N LEU A 426 -1.91 -0.74 -9.75
CA LEU A 426 -2.34 0.50 -9.08
C LEU A 426 -2.18 0.45 -7.55
N CYS A 427 -1.64 -0.63 -7.00
CA CYS A 427 -1.32 -0.75 -5.59
C CYS A 427 -0.15 0.16 -5.20
N GLY A 428 -0.44 1.31 -4.62
CA GLY A 428 0.59 2.27 -4.16
C GLY A 428 1.61 1.67 -3.19
N PRO A 429 1.18 0.98 -2.11
CA PRO A 429 2.12 0.29 -1.21
C PRO A 429 3.00 -0.74 -1.92
N CYS A 430 2.46 -1.52 -2.87
CA CYS A 430 3.23 -2.50 -3.64
C CYS A 430 4.34 -1.83 -4.45
N ARG A 431 4.00 -0.80 -5.22
CA ARG A 431 4.98 -0.02 -5.99
C ARG A 431 6.07 0.59 -5.11
N GLY A 432 5.73 0.93 -3.89
CA GLY A 432 6.68 1.46 -2.93
C GLY A 432 7.73 0.45 -2.46
N GLU A 433 7.50 -0.86 -2.57
CA GLU A 433 8.48 -1.91 -2.24
C GLU A 433 9.42 -2.22 -3.41
N PHE A 434 9.00 -1.95 -4.64
CA PHE A 434 9.70 -2.40 -5.85
C PHE A 434 11.16 -1.97 -5.96
N PRO A 435 11.55 -0.72 -5.64
CA PRO A 435 12.96 -0.34 -5.70
C PRO A 435 13.84 -1.19 -4.78
N PHE A 436 13.36 -1.50 -3.58
CA PHE A 436 14.08 -2.37 -2.65
C PHE A 436 14.06 -3.83 -3.14
N LEU A 437 12.91 -4.38 -3.53
CA LEU A 437 12.80 -5.74 -4.04
C LEU A 437 13.67 -5.96 -5.28
N GLN A 438 13.78 -4.95 -6.17
CA GLN A 438 14.68 -5.00 -7.32
C GLN A 438 16.15 -5.08 -6.88
N SER A 439 16.56 -4.27 -5.93
CA SER A 439 17.93 -4.31 -5.40
C SER A 439 18.28 -5.65 -4.74
N VAL A 440 17.31 -6.25 -4.05
CA VAL A 440 17.44 -7.58 -3.44
C VAL A 440 17.55 -8.67 -4.52
N LEU A 441 16.72 -8.58 -5.57
CA LEU A 441 16.80 -9.51 -6.69
C LEU A 441 18.16 -9.44 -7.38
N GLU A 442 18.67 -8.25 -7.65
CA GLU A 442 20.00 -8.05 -8.25
C GLU A 442 21.11 -8.62 -7.35
N LYS A 443 21.02 -8.39 -6.04
CA LYS A 443 22.02 -8.84 -5.05
C LYS A 443 22.12 -10.36 -4.94
N TYR A 444 20.99 -11.07 -5.06
CA TYR A 444 20.92 -12.51 -4.75
C TYR A 444 20.56 -13.42 -5.92
N ARG A 445 20.24 -12.90 -7.10
CA ARG A 445 19.85 -13.69 -8.28
C ARG A 445 20.88 -14.76 -8.65
N ASP A 446 22.16 -14.38 -8.70
CA ASP A 446 23.25 -15.30 -9.04
C ASP A 446 23.51 -16.36 -7.95
N ARG A 447 22.92 -16.18 -6.78
CA ARG A 447 22.94 -17.13 -5.67
C ARG A 447 21.69 -18.03 -5.62
N GLY A 448 20.83 -17.94 -6.63
CA GLY A 448 19.63 -18.77 -6.71
C GLY A 448 18.41 -18.14 -6.04
N PHE A 449 18.28 -16.81 -6.00
CA PHE A 449 17.07 -16.11 -5.58
C PHE A 449 16.23 -15.66 -6.78
N GLU A 450 14.89 -15.71 -6.65
CA GLU A 450 13.96 -15.22 -7.68
C GLU A 450 12.72 -14.56 -7.05
N ILE A 451 12.08 -13.65 -7.80
CA ILE A 451 10.80 -13.04 -7.42
C ILE A 451 9.72 -13.42 -8.43
N LEU A 452 8.71 -14.15 -7.96
CA LEU A 452 7.50 -14.47 -8.70
C LEU A 452 6.42 -13.45 -8.36
N ALA A 453 6.21 -12.48 -9.24
CA ALA A 453 5.28 -11.37 -9.02
C ALA A 453 3.89 -11.73 -9.57
N ILE A 454 3.00 -12.18 -8.70
CA ILE A 454 1.64 -12.63 -9.05
C ILE A 454 0.70 -11.42 -9.04
N ASN A 455 0.18 -11.04 -10.21
CA ASN A 455 -0.87 -10.03 -10.30
C ASN A 455 -2.19 -10.57 -9.78
N GLY A 456 -2.60 -10.14 -8.59
CA GLY A 456 -3.83 -10.58 -7.93
C GLY A 456 -5.09 -9.82 -8.35
N HIS A 457 -5.02 -8.93 -9.36
CA HIS A 457 -6.15 -8.11 -9.82
C HIS A 457 -6.26 -8.11 -11.35
N ALA A 458 -7.04 -9.04 -11.88
CA ALA A 458 -7.18 -9.29 -13.32
C ALA A 458 -7.48 -8.03 -14.17
N PRO A 459 -8.33 -7.08 -13.76
CA PRO A 459 -8.61 -5.88 -14.56
C PRO A 459 -7.37 -5.04 -14.92
N GLU A 460 -6.33 -5.09 -14.08
CA GLU A 460 -5.10 -4.30 -14.27
C GLU A 460 -3.96 -5.07 -14.97
N GLU A 461 -4.21 -6.31 -15.42
CA GLU A 461 -3.18 -7.18 -16.00
C GLU A 461 -2.42 -6.52 -17.16
N HIS A 462 -3.12 -5.79 -18.02
CA HIS A 462 -2.52 -5.10 -19.16
C HIS A 462 -1.48 -4.01 -18.77
N MET A 463 -1.52 -3.54 -17.51
CA MET A 463 -0.55 -2.57 -16.96
C MET A 463 0.71 -3.25 -16.43
N VAL A 464 0.69 -4.57 -16.18
CA VAL A 464 1.80 -5.30 -15.53
C VAL A 464 3.10 -5.15 -16.33
N LEU A 465 3.09 -5.55 -17.60
CA LEU A 465 4.31 -5.50 -18.43
C LEU A 465 4.80 -4.07 -18.70
N PRO A 466 3.94 -3.09 -19.04
CA PRO A 466 4.36 -1.70 -19.15
C PRO A 466 5.02 -1.17 -17.88
N LEU A 467 4.46 -1.47 -16.70
CA LEU A 467 5.00 -1.04 -15.42
C LEU A 467 6.36 -1.68 -15.14
N LEU A 468 6.47 -3.00 -15.23
CA LEU A 468 7.74 -3.69 -14.99
C LEU A 468 8.84 -3.17 -15.92
N LYS A 469 8.53 -2.97 -17.20
CA LYS A 469 9.46 -2.41 -18.18
C LYS A 469 9.83 -0.95 -17.87
N GLY A 470 8.83 -0.12 -17.59
CA GLY A 470 9.03 1.31 -17.33
C GLY A 470 9.85 1.57 -16.07
N TRP A 471 9.75 0.71 -15.08
CA TRP A 471 10.48 0.80 -13.82
C TRP A 471 11.77 -0.03 -13.80
N GLY A 472 12.11 -0.74 -14.89
CA GLY A 472 13.31 -1.58 -14.97
C GLY A 472 13.29 -2.77 -14.01
N LEU A 473 12.12 -3.35 -13.74
CA LEU A 473 11.97 -4.46 -12.78
C LEU A 473 12.18 -5.81 -13.46
N GLY A 474 13.02 -6.63 -12.86
CA GLY A 474 13.38 -7.96 -13.34
C GLY A 474 12.53 -9.10 -12.75
N PHE A 475 11.38 -8.81 -12.16
CA PHE A 475 10.48 -9.80 -11.57
C PHE A 475 9.82 -10.67 -12.64
N LEU A 476 9.53 -11.93 -12.30
CA LEU A 476 8.78 -12.81 -13.18
C LEU A 476 7.27 -12.52 -13.06
N PRO A 477 6.61 -11.93 -14.08
CA PRO A 477 5.21 -11.56 -13.99
C PRO A 477 4.29 -12.76 -14.22
N LEU A 478 3.44 -13.06 -13.26
CA LEU A 478 2.48 -14.16 -13.35
C LEU A 478 1.04 -13.65 -13.28
N ARG A 479 0.18 -14.26 -14.10
CA ARG A 479 -1.28 -14.05 -14.02
C ARG A 479 -1.82 -14.75 -12.78
N GLY A 480 -2.31 -14.01 -11.80
CA GLY A 480 -2.99 -14.56 -10.65
C GLY A 480 -4.39 -15.06 -11.00
N THR A 481 -4.81 -16.13 -10.33
CA THR A 481 -6.18 -16.65 -10.40
C THR A 481 -6.84 -16.57 -9.04
N GLU A 482 -8.18 -16.63 -8.99
CA GLU A 482 -8.92 -16.63 -7.73
C GLU A 482 -8.51 -17.82 -6.84
N GLU A 483 -8.20 -18.98 -7.45
CA GLU A 483 -7.77 -20.18 -6.74
C GLU A 483 -6.44 -19.94 -6.01
N VAL A 484 -5.45 -19.35 -6.68
CA VAL A 484 -4.13 -19.12 -6.08
C VAL A 484 -4.21 -18.05 -5.00
N VAL A 485 -4.97 -16.97 -5.23
CA VAL A 485 -5.20 -15.92 -4.23
C VAL A 485 -5.88 -16.50 -2.98
N LYS A 486 -6.86 -17.40 -3.16
CA LYS A 486 -7.55 -18.08 -2.07
C LYS A 486 -6.66 -19.12 -1.37
N ALA A 487 -5.90 -19.94 -2.11
CA ALA A 487 -5.01 -20.95 -1.57
C ALA A 487 -3.96 -20.31 -0.64
N TYR A 488 -3.36 -19.21 -1.08
CA TYR A 488 -2.43 -18.41 -0.28
C TYR A 488 -3.09 -17.51 0.77
N LYS A 489 -4.44 -17.52 0.89
CA LYS A 489 -5.21 -16.73 1.86
C LYS A 489 -4.85 -15.23 1.82
N VAL A 490 -4.66 -14.67 0.62
CA VAL A 490 -4.29 -13.28 0.42
C VAL A 490 -5.40 -12.38 0.99
N ARG A 491 -5.06 -11.57 2.02
CA ARG A 491 -6.00 -10.68 2.72
C ARG A 491 -5.82 -9.22 2.33
N GLY A 492 -4.79 -8.91 1.57
CA GLY A 492 -4.43 -7.55 1.16
C GLY A 492 -3.15 -7.56 0.36
N TYR A 493 -2.83 -6.42 -0.22
CA TYR A 493 -1.65 -6.23 -1.07
C TYR A 493 -0.78 -5.09 -0.52
N PRO A 494 0.56 -5.21 -0.59
CA PRO A 494 1.32 -6.38 -1.01
C PRO A 494 1.25 -7.51 0.03
N MET A 495 1.40 -8.77 -0.44
CA MET A 495 1.65 -9.91 0.42
C MET A 495 2.86 -10.69 -0.11
N ASN A 496 3.79 -10.97 0.79
CA ASN A 496 5.05 -11.62 0.49
C ASN A 496 5.14 -12.97 1.20
N ILE A 497 5.61 -14.00 0.49
CA ILE A 497 5.87 -15.32 1.06
C ILE A 497 7.23 -15.78 0.56
N LEU A 498 8.12 -16.15 1.48
CA LEU A 498 9.45 -16.64 1.16
C LEU A 498 9.46 -18.18 1.19
N VAL A 499 9.77 -18.78 0.06
CA VAL A 499 9.83 -20.23 -0.17
C VAL A 499 11.29 -20.63 -0.31
N GLY A 500 11.69 -21.70 0.40
CA GLY A 500 13.04 -22.25 0.37
C GLY A 500 13.28 -23.16 -0.83
N PRO A 501 14.53 -23.62 -1.02
CA PRO A 501 14.94 -24.49 -2.13
C PRO A 501 14.21 -25.84 -2.16
N ASP A 502 13.71 -26.28 -1.03
CA ASP A 502 12.94 -27.52 -0.85
C ASP A 502 11.45 -27.41 -1.18
N GLY A 503 10.98 -26.20 -1.54
CA GLY A 503 9.58 -25.93 -1.82
C GLY A 503 8.74 -25.65 -0.58
N GLU A 504 9.37 -25.47 0.57
CA GLU A 504 8.67 -25.15 1.82
C GLU A 504 8.62 -23.64 2.07
N SER A 505 7.48 -23.14 2.54
CA SER A 505 7.34 -21.75 2.97
C SER A 505 7.82 -21.61 4.42
N PHE A 506 8.74 -20.65 4.64
CA PHE A 506 9.36 -20.41 5.92
C PHE A 506 8.88 -19.12 6.56
N TYR A 507 8.63 -18.11 5.77
CA TYR A 507 8.36 -16.77 6.24
C TYR A 507 7.21 -16.12 5.44
N GLU A 508 6.39 -15.36 6.17
CA GLU A 508 5.46 -14.38 5.62
C GLU A 508 5.99 -12.98 5.98
N PRO A 509 6.99 -12.46 5.23
CA PRO A 509 7.57 -11.17 5.54
C PRO A 509 6.50 -10.09 5.56
N PRO A 510 6.50 -9.18 6.54
CA PRO A 510 5.62 -8.01 6.48
C PRO A 510 5.95 -7.17 5.24
N PRO A 511 5.05 -6.27 4.83
CA PRO A 511 5.39 -5.29 3.80
C PRO A 511 6.73 -4.62 4.11
N VAL A 512 7.66 -4.63 3.13
CA VAL A 512 9.05 -4.15 3.33
C VAL A 512 9.15 -2.62 3.23
N SER A 513 8.25 -1.95 3.91
CA SER A 513 8.11 -0.50 3.89
C SER A 513 9.07 0.24 4.85
N THR A 514 9.74 -0.47 5.76
CA THR A 514 10.71 0.12 6.70
C THR A 514 12.07 -0.52 6.54
N LEU A 515 13.13 0.22 6.88
CA LEU A 515 14.51 -0.29 6.85
C LEU A 515 14.70 -1.55 7.69
N ALA A 516 14.03 -1.63 8.83
CA ALA A 516 14.06 -2.83 9.69
C ALA A 516 13.44 -4.04 8.99
N ALA A 517 12.26 -3.87 8.34
CA ALA A 517 11.62 -4.93 7.57
C ALA A 517 12.44 -5.34 6.32
N GLN A 518 13.08 -4.36 5.67
CA GLN A 518 14.00 -4.61 4.56
C GLN A 518 15.20 -5.46 5.01
N ARG A 519 15.84 -5.09 6.13
CA ARG A 519 16.96 -5.87 6.66
C ARG A 519 16.52 -7.26 7.14
N GLU A 520 15.34 -7.38 7.76
CA GLU A 520 14.76 -8.66 8.14
C GLU A 520 14.57 -9.59 6.93
N LEU A 521 14.01 -9.09 5.81
CA LEU A 521 13.86 -9.87 4.59
C LEU A 521 15.21 -10.32 4.02
N GLU A 522 16.23 -9.45 4.00
CA GLU A 522 17.57 -9.85 3.56
C GLU A 522 18.13 -11.00 4.41
N LEU A 523 18.03 -10.89 5.74
CA LEU A 523 18.48 -11.95 6.65
C LEU A 523 17.70 -13.26 6.48
N GLN A 524 16.41 -13.18 6.20
CA GLN A 524 15.57 -14.35 5.90
C GLN A 524 16.00 -15.03 4.59
N ILE A 525 16.28 -14.23 3.54
CA ILE A 525 16.80 -14.75 2.27
C ILE A 525 18.19 -15.40 2.49
N GLU A 526 19.11 -14.69 3.16
CA GLU A 526 20.47 -15.21 3.46
C GLU A 526 20.44 -16.53 4.24
N ALA A 527 19.43 -16.69 5.11
CA ALA A 527 19.25 -17.89 5.91
C ALA A 527 18.78 -19.11 5.11
N LEU A 528 18.18 -18.92 3.95
CA LEU A 528 17.69 -19.99 3.07
C LEU A 528 18.61 -20.25 1.88
N LEU A 529 19.46 -19.28 1.52
CA LEU A 529 20.42 -19.47 0.43
C LEU A 529 21.51 -20.47 0.81
N PRO A 530 22.03 -21.25 -0.16
CA PRO A 530 23.17 -22.13 0.07
C PRO A 530 24.36 -21.35 0.64
N ALA A 531 25.12 -21.98 1.52
CA ALA A 531 26.37 -21.41 2.04
C ALA A 531 27.26 -20.99 0.86
N ARG A 532 27.98 -19.88 1.02
CA ARG A 532 29.01 -19.50 0.05
C ARG A 532 30.07 -20.59 0.06
N GLY A 533 30.26 -21.26 -1.08
CA GLY A 533 31.33 -22.21 -1.27
C GLY A 533 32.70 -21.54 -1.20
#